data_5ef78574c8d752dccc0ed7247504994e
#
_entry.id   5ef78574c8d752dccc0ed7247504994e
#
_cell.length_a   1.000
_cell.length_b   1.000
_cell.length_c   1.000
_cell.angle_alpha   90.00
_cell.angle_beta   90.00
_cell.angle_gamma   90.00
#
_symmetry.space_group_name_H-M   'P 1'
#
loop_
_entity.id
_entity.type
_entity.pdbx_description
1 polymer ?
#
loop_
_entity_poly.entity_id
_entity_poly.type
_entity_poly.pdbx_seq_one_letter_code
_entity_poly.pdbx_strand_id
1 'polypeptide(L)'
;DMLVDTKNLKIFLLSNSLYPKSKISFEKFEIQNTNFLLRLKEYNILRNYFHNSKSKPFYIKKSKVFVIDENDETLIISPIDKINFTTSKQDDFKKLNIKGNLFDLNFKSLWKKKYVSQKNSQIEIDFNEPNILIKNQLNYNNNSNFNGLTSINFLNQKIEIDYNVKNNQITLKSDNNNNIQIDTKIELSPFNLN
;
A
#
# COMPACT_ATOMS: atom_id res chain seq x y z
N ASP A 1 -12.51 16.31 11.01
CA ASP A 1 -11.54 15.41 11.65
C ASP A 1 -10.17 15.59 11.02
N MET A 2 -9.14 15.83 11.85
CA MET A 2 -7.77 16.05 11.37
C MET A 2 -7.13 14.70 11.06
N LEU A 3 -6.95 14.38 9.80
CA LEU A 3 -6.28 13.15 9.35
C LEU A 3 -4.75 13.27 9.33
N VAL A 4 -4.23 14.49 9.34
CA VAL A 4 -2.81 14.78 9.18
C VAL A 4 -2.41 15.97 10.05
N ASP A 5 -1.47 15.75 10.96
CA ASP A 5 -0.78 16.80 11.70
C ASP A 5 0.65 16.92 11.17
N THR A 6 0.96 18.01 10.46
CA THR A 6 2.25 18.19 9.80
C THR A 6 2.98 19.44 10.25
N LYS A 7 4.28 19.31 10.52
CA LYS A 7 5.16 20.45 10.81
C LYS A 7 5.73 21.09 9.55
N ASN A 8 5.93 20.31 8.49
CA ASN A 8 6.55 20.79 7.25
C ASN A 8 5.87 20.20 6.01
N LEU A 9 5.30 21.07 5.20
CA LEU A 9 4.75 20.75 3.88
C LEU A 9 5.44 21.63 2.82
N LYS A 10 6.01 20.98 1.79
CA LYS A 10 6.56 21.65 0.60
C LYS A 10 5.76 21.23 -0.63
N ILE A 11 5.31 22.20 -1.41
CA ILE A 11 4.60 21.99 -2.66
C ILE A 11 5.48 22.51 -3.80
N PHE A 12 5.75 21.67 -4.79
CA PHE A 12 6.51 22.01 -5.97
C PHE A 12 5.54 22.33 -7.11
N LEU A 13 5.53 23.58 -7.55
CA LEU A 13 4.67 24.04 -8.63
C LEU A 13 5.29 23.72 -9.99
N LEU A 14 4.45 23.47 -10.99
CA LEU A 14 4.90 23.44 -12.37
C LEU A 14 5.27 24.85 -12.83
N SER A 15 6.34 25.01 -13.59
CA SER A 15 6.82 26.32 -14.06
C SER A 15 5.77 27.11 -14.86
N ASN A 16 4.93 26.43 -15.62
CA ASN A 16 3.83 27.07 -16.37
C ASN A 16 2.72 27.63 -15.44
N SER A 17 2.64 27.20 -14.18
CA SER A 17 1.68 27.72 -13.20
C SER A 17 1.99 29.15 -12.74
N LEU A 18 3.18 29.65 -13.05
CA LEU A 18 3.64 30.99 -12.71
C LEU A 18 3.18 32.05 -13.73
N TYR A 19 2.62 31.67 -14.88
CA TYR A 19 2.12 32.60 -15.88
C TYR A 19 0.72 33.10 -15.54
N PRO A 20 0.44 34.40 -15.76
CA PRO A 20 -0.90 34.96 -15.59
C PRO A 20 -1.94 34.17 -16.42
N LYS A 21 -3.09 33.85 -15.82
CA LYS A 21 -4.19 33.06 -16.43
C LYS A 21 -3.98 31.55 -16.52
N SER A 22 -2.86 30.97 -16.07
CA SER A 22 -2.72 29.53 -15.96
C SER A 22 -3.39 29.00 -14.69
N LYS A 23 -3.97 27.79 -14.75
CA LYS A 23 -4.44 27.12 -13.52
C LYS A 23 -3.24 26.72 -12.69
N ILE A 24 -3.26 27.02 -11.39
CA ILE A 24 -2.23 26.54 -10.45
C ILE A 24 -2.21 25.03 -10.51
N SER A 25 -1.06 24.48 -10.83
CA SER A 25 -0.83 23.03 -10.90
C SER A 25 0.49 22.71 -10.20
N PHE A 26 0.52 21.62 -9.45
CA PHE A 26 1.72 21.17 -8.75
C PHE A 26 2.27 19.89 -9.38
N GLU A 27 3.58 19.75 -9.30
CA GLU A 27 4.31 18.59 -9.82
C GLU A 27 4.35 17.47 -8.79
N LYS A 28 4.77 17.81 -7.58
CA LYS A 28 4.89 16.88 -6.44
C LYS A 28 4.73 17.63 -5.13
N PHE A 29 4.57 16.89 -4.04
CA PHE A 29 4.64 17.44 -2.69
C PHE A 29 5.54 16.61 -1.78
N GLU A 30 6.08 17.25 -0.76
CA GLU A 30 6.94 16.64 0.25
C GLU A 30 6.42 17.00 1.63
N ILE A 31 6.28 15.99 2.49
CA ILE A 31 5.81 16.10 3.87
C ILE A 31 6.89 15.55 4.79
N GLN A 32 7.15 16.23 5.90
CA GLN A 32 8.14 15.80 6.87
C GLN A 32 7.65 15.98 8.30
N ASN A 33 8.13 15.12 9.21
CA ASN A 33 7.85 15.18 10.64
C ASN A 33 6.35 15.24 10.92
N THR A 34 5.60 14.30 10.38
CA THR A 34 4.13 14.31 10.33
C THR A 34 3.57 13.09 11.04
N ASN A 35 2.47 13.29 11.75
CA ASN A 35 1.64 12.21 12.26
C ASN A 35 0.43 12.01 11.33
N PHE A 36 0.28 10.81 10.83
CA PHE A 36 -0.86 10.39 10.01
C PHE A 36 -1.78 9.53 10.86
N LEU A 37 -3.03 9.92 10.96
CA LEU A 37 -4.09 9.11 11.56
C LEU A 37 -4.81 8.39 10.43
N LEU A 38 -4.75 7.07 10.42
CA LEU A 38 -5.38 6.22 9.41
C LEU A 38 -6.48 5.38 10.07
N ARG A 39 -7.73 5.74 9.83
CA ARG A 39 -8.87 4.94 10.22
C ARG A 39 -9.10 3.81 9.22
N LEU A 40 -9.37 2.60 9.69
CA LEU A 40 -9.60 1.44 8.83
C LEU A 40 -10.72 1.71 7.81
N LYS A 41 -11.79 2.40 8.21
CA LYS A 41 -12.90 2.80 7.32
C LYS A 41 -12.48 3.73 6.17
N GLU A 42 -11.36 4.43 6.32
CA GLU A 42 -10.84 5.38 5.32
C GLU A 42 -9.87 4.75 4.32
N TYR A 43 -9.62 3.45 4.45
CA TYR A 43 -8.75 2.71 3.53
C TYR A 43 -9.11 2.94 2.05
N ASN A 44 -10.41 3.02 1.74
CA ASN A 44 -10.88 3.27 0.38
C ASN A 44 -10.41 4.61 -0.20
N ILE A 45 -10.20 5.64 0.62
CA ILE A 45 -9.70 6.95 0.18
C ILE A 45 -8.26 6.78 -0.33
N LEU A 46 -7.41 6.10 0.44
CA LEU A 46 -6.03 5.83 0.05
C LEU A 46 -5.97 4.93 -1.19
N ARG A 47 -6.76 3.86 -1.21
CA ARG A 47 -6.86 2.96 -2.35
C ARG A 47 -7.22 3.75 -3.62
N ASN A 48 -8.25 4.59 -3.56
CA ASN A 48 -8.67 5.41 -4.68
C ASN A 48 -7.58 6.38 -5.12
N TYR A 49 -6.86 7.00 -4.19
CA TYR A 49 -5.74 7.86 -4.53
C TYR A 49 -4.67 7.11 -5.33
N PHE A 50 -4.21 5.95 -4.85
CA PHE A 50 -3.19 5.17 -5.54
C PHE A 50 -3.68 4.60 -6.88
N HIS A 51 -4.97 4.34 -7.02
CA HIS A 51 -5.56 3.84 -8.27
C HIS A 51 -5.84 4.94 -9.29
N ASN A 52 -6.02 6.19 -8.86
CA ASN A 52 -6.32 7.30 -9.75
C ASN A 52 -5.14 7.61 -10.67
N SER A 53 -5.40 7.66 -11.99
CA SER A 53 -4.39 8.00 -13.01
C SER A 53 -3.82 9.41 -12.88
N LYS A 54 -4.53 10.31 -12.21
CA LYS A 54 -4.15 11.71 -11.99
C LYS A 54 -3.40 11.95 -10.68
N SER A 55 -3.15 10.92 -9.89
CA SER A 55 -2.43 11.05 -8.61
C SER A 55 -1.04 11.62 -8.82
N LYS A 56 -0.69 12.59 -8.00
CA LYS A 56 0.60 13.28 -8.07
C LYS A 56 1.66 12.56 -7.26
N PRO A 57 2.93 12.56 -7.70
CA PRO A 57 4.03 12.07 -6.89
C PRO A 57 4.11 12.76 -5.54
N PHE A 58 4.51 12.02 -4.53
CA PHE A 58 4.78 12.59 -3.20
C PHE A 58 5.93 11.89 -2.49
N TYR A 59 6.47 12.60 -1.51
CA TYR A 59 7.54 12.12 -0.68
C TYR A 59 7.29 12.46 0.79
N ILE A 60 7.38 11.46 1.67
CA ILE A 60 7.19 11.61 3.12
C ILE A 60 8.44 11.15 3.83
N LYS A 61 8.88 11.90 4.85
CA LYS A 61 10.05 11.58 5.67
C LYS A 61 9.76 11.70 7.15
N LYS A 62 10.46 10.88 7.96
CA LYS A 62 10.50 11.01 9.43
C LYS A 62 9.13 11.24 10.04
N SER A 63 8.20 10.38 9.72
CA SER A 63 6.79 10.51 10.07
C SER A 63 6.32 9.29 10.86
N LYS A 64 5.11 9.34 11.41
CA LYS A 64 4.47 8.21 12.08
C LYS A 64 3.10 7.98 11.47
N VAL A 65 2.74 6.72 11.33
CA VAL A 65 1.37 6.31 10.97
C VAL A 65 0.76 5.64 12.19
N PHE A 66 -0.38 6.14 12.60
CA PHE A 66 -1.24 5.59 13.64
C PHE A 66 -2.42 4.95 12.95
N VAL A 67 -2.54 3.64 13.04
CA VAL A 67 -3.73 2.92 12.58
C VAL A 67 -4.69 2.84 13.75
N ILE A 68 -5.88 3.34 13.57
CA ILE A 68 -6.91 3.43 14.61
C ILE A 68 -8.17 2.71 14.17
N ASP A 69 -8.87 2.12 15.11
CA ASP A 69 -10.13 1.41 14.89
C ASP A 69 -11.34 2.37 14.83
N GLU A 70 -12.53 1.81 14.88
CA GLU A 70 -13.79 2.56 14.87
C GLU A 70 -14.07 3.30 16.20
N ASN A 71 -13.44 2.88 17.29
CA ASN A 71 -13.56 3.48 18.62
C ASN A 71 -12.48 4.52 18.90
N ASP A 72 -11.69 4.88 17.89
CA ASP A 72 -10.51 5.76 17.98
C ASP A 72 -9.38 5.16 18.86
N GLU A 73 -9.35 3.84 19.06
CA GLU A 73 -8.25 3.16 19.72
C GLU A 73 -7.09 2.90 18.75
N THR A 74 -5.87 3.18 19.20
CA THR A 74 -4.68 2.95 18.38
C THR A 74 -4.33 1.46 18.37
N LEU A 75 -4.47 0.84 17.20
CA LEU A 75 -4.11 -0.57 16.98
C LEU A 75 -2.63 -0.74 16.67
N ILE A 76 -2.06 0.16 15.85
CA ILE A 76 -0.69 0.06 15.38
C ILE A 76 -0.08 1.46 15.32
N ILE A 77 1.17 1.58 15.76
CA ILE A 77 2.02 2.76 15.54
C ILE A 77 3.21 2.29 14.70
N SER A 78 3.34 2.85 13.50
CA SER A 78 4.46 2.56 12.60
C SER A 78 5.29 3.82 12.34
N PRO A 79 6.50 3.92 12.90
CA PRO A 79 7.47 4.92 12.48
C PRO A 79 7.85 4.71 11.00
N ILE A 80 7.79 5.79 10.24
CA ILE A 80 8.08 5.80 8.81
C ILE A 80 9.30 6.68 8.55
N ASP A 81 10.37 6.07 8.08
CA ASP A 81 11.57 6.79 7.65
C ASP A 81 11.31 7.52 6.34
N LYS A 82 10.66 6.81 5.40
CA LYS A 82 10.47 7.28 4.04
C LYS A 82 9.27 6.62 3.36
N ILE A 83 8.44 7.44 2.72
CA ILE A 83 7.50 7.00 1.68
C ILE A 83 7.84 7.78 0.41
N ASN A 84 7.91 7.08 -0.72
CA ASN A 84 8.13 7.69 -2.02
C ASN A 84 7.14 7.11 -3.03
N PHE A 85 6.16 7.91 -3.42
CA PHE A 85 5.21 7.57 -4.48
C PHE A 85 5.63 8.27 -5.77
N THR A 86 5.84 7.48 -6.81
CA THR A 86 6.23 7.95 -8.14
C THR A 86 5.29 7.40 -9.21
N THR A 87 5.13 8.17 -10.26
CA THR A 87 4.34 7.81 -11.42
C THR A 87 5.17 8.09 -12.67
N SER A 88 5.29 7.14 -13.58
CA SER A 88 5.94 7.31 -14.88
C SER A 88 4.97 6.91 -15.98
N LYS A 89 4.66 7.86 -16.87
CA LYS A 89 3.86 7.58 -18.05
C LYS A 89 4.67 6.87 -19.13
N GLN A 90 5.97 7.18 -19.22
CA GLN A 90 6.88 6.57 -20.20
C GLN A 90 7.08 5.08 -19.92
N ASP A 91 7.28 4.74 -18.65
CA ASP A 91 7.53 3.35 -18.24
C ASP A 91 6.24 2.63 -17.83
N ASP A 92 5.08 3.25 -18.04
CA ASP A 92 3.76 2.69 -17.76
C ASP A 92 3.57 2.12 -16.35
N PHE A 93 4.09 2.82 -15.31
CA PHE A 93 3.93 2.32 -13.95
C PHE A 93 3.67 3.40 -12.89
N LYS A 94 3.06 2.94 -11.78
CA LYS A 94 3.04 3.59 -10.48
C LYS A 94 3.86 2.76 -9.50
N LYS A 95 4.59 3.44 -8.64
CA LYS A 95 5.47 2.81 -7.67
C LYS A 95 5.37 3.51 -6.31
N LEU A 96 5.14 2.73 -5.25
CA LEU A 96 5.18 3.18 -3.87
C LEU A 96 6.28 2.41 -3.14
N ASN A 97 7.27 3.13 -2.63
CA ASN A 97 8.29 2.55 -1.76
C ASN A 97 8.06 3.08 -0.35
N ILE A 98 8.05 2.18 0.62
CA ILE A 98 7.94 2.50 2.04
C ILE A 98 9.15 1.91 2.74
N LYS A 99 9.72 2.67 3.68
CA LYS A 99 10.72 2.20 4.62
C LYS A 99 10.31 2.70 6.01
N GLY A 100 10.34 1.81 6.99
CA GLY A 100 9.93 2.14 8.34
C GLY A 100 10.10 0.98 9.29
N ASN A 101 9.38 1.06 10.40
CA ASN A 101 9.36 0.04 11.44
C ASN A 101 7.92 -0.41 11.70
N LEU A 102 7.71 -1.69 11.86
CA LEU A 102 6.44 -2.30 12.20
C LEU A 102 6.68 -3.38 13.27
N PHE A 103 6.06 -3.25 14.44
CA PHE A 103 6.29 -4.16 15.59
C PHE A 103 7.78 -4.35 15.93
N ASP A 104 8.52 -3.23 15.97
CA ASP A 104 9.97 -3.18 16.19
C ASP A 104 10.84 -3.84 15.10
N LEU A 105 10.24 -4.31 14.01
CA LEU A 105 10.93 -4.86 12.85
C LEU A 105 11.11 -3.81 11.76
N ASN A 106 12.35 -3.58 11.34
CA ASN A 106 12.63 -2.71 10.21
C ASN A 106 12.19 -3.37 8.91
N PHE A 107 11.41 -2.66 8.11
CA PHE A 107 10.91 -3.16 6.85
C PHE A 107 11.14 -2.20 5.68
N LYS A 108 11.19 -2.78 4.49
CA LYS A 108 11.05 -2.09 3.20
C LYS A 108 9.87 -2.70 2.46
N SER A 109 9.03 -1.86 1.88
CA SER A 109 7.93 -2.32 1.04
C SER A 109 7.97 -1.64 -0.31
N LEU A 110 7.65 -2.40 -1.34
CA LEU A 110 7.56 -1.95 -2.71
C LEU A 110 6.23 -2.40 -3.31
N TRP A 111 5.36 -1.44 -3.63
CA TRP A 111 4.18 -1.69 -4.44
C TRP A 111 4.40 -1.16 -5.86
N LYS A 112 4.02 -1.95 -6.86
CA LYS A 112 4.05 -1.59 -8.28
C LYS A 112 2.72 -1.93 -8.94
N LYS A 113 2.28 -1.05 -9.83
CA LYS A 113 1.09 -1.25 -10.66
C LYS A 113 1.32 -0.65 -12.04
N LYS A 114 0.97 -1.37 -13.11
CA LYS A 114 0.99 -0.84 -14.48
C LYS A 114 -0.22 0.06 -14.74
N TYR A 115 -0.05 1.12 -15.55
CA TYR A 115 -1.13 2.02 -15.95
C TYR A 115 -2.14 1.35 -16.91
N VAL A 116 -1.62 0.68 -17.94
CA VAL A 116 -2.41 0.06 -19.00
C VAL A 116 -3.15 -1.18 -18.49
N SER A 117 -2.46 -1.99 -17.71
CA SER A 117 -3.07 -3.15 -17.06
C SER A 117 -3.51 -2.76 -15.64
N GLN A 118 -4.65 -2.10 -15.53
CA GLN A 118 -5.22 -1.77 -14.20
C GLN A 118 -5.51 -3.02 -13.35
N LYS A 119 -5.42 -4.20 -13.96
CA LYS A 119 -5.80 -5.48 -13.35
C LYS A 119 -4.72 -6.08 -12.44
N ASN A 120 -3.44 -5.73 -12.62
CA ASN A 120 -2.36 -6.40 -11.91
C ASN A 120 -1.58 -5.43 -11.03
N SER A 121 -1.32 -5.84 -9.79
CA SER A 121 -0.38 -5.15 -8.90
C SER A 121 0.55 -6.14 -8.21
N GLN A 122 1.72 -5.66 -7.81
CA GLN A 122 2.72 -6.43 -7.08
C GLN A 122 3.07 -5.70 -5.80
N ILE A 123 3.16 -6.44 -4.71
CA ILE A 123 3.63 -5.96 -3.41
C ILE A 123 4.80 -6.83 -2.99
N GLU A 124 5.87 -6.21 -2.54
CA GLU A 124 7.00 -6.87 -1.92
C GLU A 124 7.25 -6.22 -0.57
N ILE A 125 7.38 -7.00 0.49
CA ILE A 125 7.71 -6.55 1.84
C ILE A 125 8.91 -7.36 2.30
N ASP A 126 9.97 -6.66 2.67
CA ASP A 126 11.24 -7.21 3.11
C ASP A 126 11.52 -6.74 4.54
N PHE A 127 11.58 -7.69 5.48
CA PHE A 127 12.03 -7.49 6.85
C PHE A 127 13.47 -7.97 6.95
N ASN A 128 14.40 -7.06 7.21
CA ASN A 128 15.83 -7.40 7.26
C ASN A 128 16.15 -8.40 8.38
N GLU A 129 15.52 -8.26 9.51
CA GLU A 129 15.60 -9.15 10.68
C GLU A 129 14.18 -9.36 11.20
N PRO A 130 13.67 -10.60 11.17
CA PRO A 130 14.32 -11.90 10.92
C PRO A 130 14.31 -12.38 9.46
N ASN A 131 14.82 -11.66 8.51
CA ASN A 131 14.98 -12.04 7.09
C ASN A 131 13.74 -12.72 6.48
N ILE A 132 12.62 -11.99 6.49
CA ILE A 132 11.35 -12.45 5.91
C ILE A 132 11.10 -11.64 4.64
N LEU A 133 10.92 -12.33 3.52
CA LEU A 133 10.54 -11.70 2.26
C LEU A 133 9.16 -12.19 1.84
N ILE A 134 8.20 -11.25 1.80
CA ILE A 134 6.83 -11.50 1.36
C ILE A 134 6.65 -10.87 -0.03
N LYS A 135 6.23 -11.66 -1.01
CA LYS A 135 5.86 -11.19 -2.34
C LYS A 135 4.41 -11.54 -2.62
N ASN A 136 3.65 -10.58 -3.06
CA ASN A 136 2.26 -10.78 -3.45
C ASN A 136 2.04 -10.27 -4.87
N GLN A 137 1.41 -11.09 -5.69
CA GLN A 137 0.91 -10.73 -7.01
C GLN A 137 -0.60 -10.77 -6.98
N LEU A 138 -1.22 -9.65 -7.25
CA LEU A 138 -2.66 -9.47 -7.17
C LEU A 138 -3.23 -9.17 -8.54
N ASN A 139 -4.27 -9.93 -8.93
CA ASN A 139 -5.02 -9.75 -10.17
C ASN A 139 -6.47 -9.37 -9.85
N TYR A 140 -6.89 -8.20 -10.31
CA TYR A 140 -8.26 -7.72 -10.16
C TYR A 140 -9.12 -8.21 -11.33
N ASN A 141 -10.16 -8.97 -11.06
CA ASN A 141 -11.14 -9.37 -12.07
C ASN A 141 -12.25 -8.31 -12.20
N ASN A 142 -12.70 -7.79 -11.07
CA ASN A 142 -13.60 -6.64 -10.92
C ASN A 142 -13.43 -6.03 -9.53
N ASN A 143 -14.25 -5.03 -9.16
CA ASN A 143 -14.08 -4.29 -7.90
C ASN A 143 -14.20 -5.16 -6.63
N SER A 144 -14.91 -6.27 -6.70
CA SER A 144 -15.17 -7.16 -5.54
C SER A 144 -14.52 -8.53 -5.65
N ASN A 145 -13.98 -8.89 -6.83
CA ASN A 145 -13.39 -10.21 -7.06
C ASN A 145 -11.94 -10.06 -7.51
N PHE A 146 -11.05 -10.66 -6.77
CA PHE A 146 -9.62 -10.66 -7.09
C PHE A 146 -8.98 -11.98 -6.66
N ASN A 147 -7.93 -12.34 -7.32
CA ASN A 147 -7.11 -13.49 -6.97
C ASN A 147 -5.64 -13.09 -6.93
N GLY A 148 -4.83 -13.92 -6.34
CA GLY A 148 -3.40 -13.65 -6.30
C GLY A 148 -2.60 -14.81 -5.74
N LEU A 149 -1.28 -14.63 -5.81
CA LEU A 149 -0.29 -15.54 -5.26
C LEU A 149 0.56 -14.78 -4.24
N THR A 150 0.65 -15.29 -3.04
CA THR A 150 1.57 -14.81 -2.00
C THR A 150 2.69 -15.82 -1.81
N SER A 151 3.93 -15.37 -1.93
CA SER A 151 5.13 -16.15 -1.61
C SER A 151 5.77 -15.56 -0.37
N ILE A 152 6.03 -16.39 0.63
CA ILE A 152 6.72 -16.03 1.88
C ILE A 152 8.02 -16.84 1.94
N ASN A 153 9.14 -16.15 1.97
CA ASN A 153 10.45 -16.75 2.19
C ASN A 153 10.91 -16.45 3.60
N PHE A 154 11.24 -17.47 4.35
CA PHE A 154 11.74 -17.38 5.73
C PHE A 154 12.67 -18.56 6.03
N LEU A 155 13.86 -18.31 6.58
CA LEU A 155 14.83 -19.33 6.97
C LEU A 155 15.10 -20.37 5.86
N ASN A 156 15.31 -19.92 4.62
CA ASN A 156 15.53 -20.78 3.45
C ASN A 156 14.32 -21.68 3.06
N GLN A 157 13.18 -21.46 3.68
CA GLN A 157 11.93 -22.10 3.29
C GLN A 157 11.07 -21.12 2.49
N LYS A 158 10.37 -21.63 1.49
CA LYS A 158 9.42 -20.89 0.68
C LYS A 158 8.04 -21.51 0.83
N ILE A 159 7.06 -20.67 1.17
CA ILE A 159 5.65 -21.05 1.20
C ILE A 159 4.94 -20.23 0.14
N GLU A 160 4.17 -20.89 -0.72
CA GLU A 160 3.33 -20.25 -1.72
C GLU A 160 1.86 -20.51 -1.39
N ILE A 161 1.07 -19.44 -1.41
CA ILE A 161 -0.34 -19.46 -1.07
C ILE A 161 -1.10 -18.77 -2.20
N ASP A 162 -1.89 -19.56 -2.92
CA ASP A 162 -2.90 -19.03 -3.83
C ASP A 162 -4.10 -18.57 -3.03
N TYR A 163 -4.64 -17.41 -3.37
CA TYR A 163 -5.84 -16.93 -2.76
C TYR A 163 -6.83 -16.40 -3.80
N ASN A 164 -8.11 -16.57 -3.50
CA ASN A 164 -9.20 -16.04 -4.30
C ASN A 164 -10.22 -15.38 -3.37
N VAL A 165 -10.54 -14.13 -3.68
CA VAL A 165 -11.56 -13.35 -2.96
C VAL A 165 -12.75 -13.18 -3.88
N LYS A 166 -13.91 -13.67 -3.44
CA LYS A 166 -15.15 -13.59 -4.17
C LYS A 166 -16.33 -13.54 -3.20
N ASN A 167 -17.22 -12.56 -3.38
CA ASN A 167 -18.46 -12.46 -2.60
C ASN A 167 -18.23 -12.53 -1.07
N ASN A 168 -17.30 -11.71 -0.56
CA ASN A 168 -16.92 -11.68 0.87
C ASN A 168 -16.34 -13.00 1.43
N GLN A 169 -15.88 -13.89 0.57
CA GLN A 169 -15.18 -15.10 0.97
C GLN A 169 -13.74 -15.07 0.45
N ILE A 170 -12.80 -15.48 1.31
CA ILE A 170 -11.42 -15.72 0.92
C ILE A 170 -11.19 -17.23 0.93
N THR A 171 -10.76 -17.77 -0.18
CA THR A 171 -10.24 -19.14 -0.27
C THR A 171 -8.72 -19.08 -0.33
N LEU A 172 -8.03 -19.81 0.53
CA LEU A 172 -6.57 -19.91 0.59
C LEU A 172 -6.20 -21.36 0.29
N LYS A 173 -5.21 -21.55 -0.59
CA LYS A 173 -4.63 -22.85 -0.90
C LYS A 173 -3.11 -22.74 -0.99
N SER A 174 -2.40 -23.59 -0.28
CA SER A 174 -0.96 -23.74 -0.47
C SER A 174 -0.65 -24.78 -1.55
N ASP A 175 0.51 -24.65 -2.19
CA ASP A 175 1.02 -25.68 -3.09
C ASP A 175 1.29 -26.97 -2.30
N ASN A 176 0.97 -28.13 -2.91
CA ASN A 176 1.16 -29.45 -2.31
C ASN A 176 2.64 -29.79 -2.04
N ASN A 177 3.57 -29.04 -2.60
CA ASN A 177 5.01 -29.20 -2.38
C ASN A 177 5.53 -28.48 -1.12
N ASN A 178 4.68 -27.77 -0.41
CA ASN A 178 5.05 -27.08 0.82
C ASN A 178 4.93 -28.02 2.05
N ASN A 179 5.84 -27.88 2.98
CA ASN A 179 5.76 -28.58 4.29
C ASN A 179 4.53 -28.16 5.12
N ILE A 180 3.88 -27.06 4.74
CA ILE A 180 2.67 -26.53 5.37
C ILE A 180 1.56 -26.57 4.32
N GLN A 181 0.53 -27.36 4.58
CA GLN A 181 -0.66 -27.41 3.75
C GLN A 181 -1.71 -26.49 4.32
N ILE A 182 -2.19 -25.57 3.50
CA ILE A 182 -3.29 -24.63 3.83
C ILE A 182 -4.37 -24.89 2.77
N ASP A 183 -5.54 -25.30 3.23
CA ASP A 183 -6.77 -25.30 2.43
C ASP A 183 -7.88 -24.81 3.34
N THR A 184 -8.20 -23.53 3.23
CA THR A 184 -9.17 -22.91 4.12
C THR A 184 -10.03 -21.89 3.41
N LYS A 185 -11.22 -21.68 3.95
CA LYS A 185 -12.19 -20.71 3.50
C LYS A 185 -12.57 -19.81 4.65
N ILE A 186 -12.38 -18.51 4.48
CA ILE A 186 -12.66 -17.49 5.50
C ILE A 186 -13.81 -16.63 5.00
N GLU A 187 -14.84 -16.46 5.79
CA GLU A 187 -15.92 -15.51 5.50
C GLU A 187 -15.58 -14.15 6.10
N LEU A 188 -15.62 -13.12 5.27
CA LEU A 188 -15.39 -11.73 5.68
C LEU A 188 -16.73 -11.12 6.13
N SER A 189 -17.23 -11.53 7.29
CA SER A 189 -18.41 -10.91 7.91
C SER A 189 -17.97 -10.29 9.26
N PRO A 190 -18.27 -9.02 9.52
CA PRO A 190 -19.11 -8.03 8.84
C PRO A 190 -18.33 -6.95 8.04
N PHE A 191 -17.12 -7.23 7.58
CA PHE A 191 -16.34 -6.27 6.81
C PHE A 191 -16.96 -6.13 5.41
N ASN A 192 -17.91 -5.22 5.25
CA ASN A 192 -18.35 -4.78 3.93
C ASN A 192 -17.19 -4.05 3.25
N LEU A 193 -16.46 -4.76 2.39
CA LEU A 193 -15.56 -4.19 1.41
C LEU A 193 -16.40 -3.62 0.24
N ASN A 194 -17.26 -2.64 0.54
CA ASN A 194 -17.99 -1.88 -0.48
C ASN A 194 -17.12 -0.78 -1.08
#